data_b3ed7bfecd8b8626bf36ef2a31b89899
#
_entry.id   b3ed7bfecd8b8626bf36ef2a31b89899
#
_cell.length_a   1.000
_cell.length_b   1.000
_cell.length_c   1.000
_cell.angle_alpha   90.00
_cell.angle_beta   90.00
_cell.angle_gamma   90.00
#
_symmetry.space_group_name_H-M   'P 1'
#
loop_
_entity.id
_entity.type
_entity.pdbx_description
1 polymer ?
#
loop_
_entity_poly.entity_id
_entity_poly.type
_entity_poly.pdbx_seq_one_letter_code
_entity_poly.pdbx_strand_id
1 'polypeptide(L)'
;MAFETGTVRLLWTLYGLYKPVGWEVGRLAGLSRLNKVYLAYLRRVRSPEGELSREERRYRWFMENTVEVVRALGGLDYALFKFRRPVEHVSVDLDVLVGGGCVGRAVGALKSVGFEVVVSEPYTVTLSRRGFTVDLYTQPSFAWTVYLDGGRLLRDHREEFEIGGFRAYGLTREAEVVVAAAHAVYKEHVVLLLDCITAWTWTNKRTWGIALELRAWRALEELLKACNMIREGLVEAPYKLKPHVILKAYTEKMIGDPVFRATTPNMLRYIATCRAGARILARLRRRSY
;
A
#
# COMPACT_ATOMS: atom_id res chain seq x y z
N MET A 1 1.61 26.91 -20.09
CA MET A 1 2.65 26.65 -19.07
C MET A 1 2.02 25.78 -18.01
N ALA A 2 2.46 24.51 -17.87
CA ALA A 2 2.01 23.69 -16.76
C ALA A 2 2.55 24.33 -15.46
N PHE A 3 1.68 24.57 -14.48
CA PHE A 3 2.10 25.08 -13.18
C PHE A 3 3.03 24.04 -12.55
N GLU A 4 4.28 24.41 -12.31
CA GLU A 4 5.24 23.53 -11.61
C GLU A 4 4.85 23.39 -10.15
N THR A 5 3.98 22.44 -9.85
CA THR A 5 3.60 22.13 -8.47
C THR A 5 4.79 21.51 -7.71
N GLY A 6 4.73 21.53 -6.37
CA GLY A 6 5.75 20.87 -5.54
C GLY A 6 5.88 19.37 -5.85
N THR A 7 4.77 18.71 -6.20
CA THR A 7 4.76 17.29 -6.57
C THR A 7 5.47 17.02 -7.90
N VAL A 8 5.28 17.87 -8.90
CA VAL A 8 5.97 17.76 -10.20
C VAL A 8 7.48 17.94 -10.02
N ARG A 9 7.92 18.93 -9.22
CA ARG A 9 9.33 19.14 -8.89
C ARG A 9 9.92 17.95 -8.12
N LEU A 10 9.16 17.38 -7.16
CA LEU A 10 9.54 16.18 -6.46
C LEU A 10 9.71 15.01 -7.43
N LEU A 11 8.76 14.80 -8.33
CA LEU A 11 8.83 13.77 -9.36
C LEU A 11 10.08 13.92 -10.24
N TRP A 12 10.35 15.12 -10.73
CA TRP A 12 11.55 15.41 -11.53
C TRP A 12 12.84 15.19 -10.74
N THR A 13 12.82 15.52 -9.44
CA THR A 13 13.97 15.22 -8.55
C THR A 13 14.22 13.73 -8.46
N LEU A 14 13.18 12.90 -8.27
CA LEU A 14 13.30 11.44 -8.22
C LEU A 14 13.89 10.85 -9.52
N TYR A 15 13.54 11.42 -10.66
CA TYR A 15 14.11 11.03 -11.96
C TYR A 15 15.46 11.69 -12.31
N GLY A 16 15.97 12.57 -11.45
CA GLY A 16 17.26 13.26 -11.68
C GLY A 16 17.17 14.40 -12.71
N LEU A 17 15.96 14.84 -13.04
CA LEU A 17 15.69 15.93 -14.01
C LEU A 17 15.68 17.33 -13.34
N TYR A 18 15.59 17.37 -12.01
CA TYR A 18 15.55 18.60 -11.23
C TYR A 18 16.44 18.46 -9.98
N LYS A 19 17.19 19.51 -9.65
CA LYS A 19 18.02 19.58 -8.45
C LYS A 19 17.51 20.71 -7.56
N PRO A 20 16.81 20.40 -6.45
CA PRO A 20 16.32 21.42 -5.54
C PRO A 20 17.46 22.14 -4.82
N VAL A 21 17.29 23.41 -4.53
CA VAL A 21 18.29 24.25 -3.87
C VAL A 21 17.69 25.01 -2.67
N GLY A 22 18.53 25.31 -1.69
CA GLY A 22 18.13 26.12 -0.54
C GLY A 22 16.91 25.55 0.20
N TRP A 23 15.91 26.39 0.44
CA TRP A 23 14.69 26.04 1.20
C TRP A 23 13.82 24.97 0.52
N GLU A 24 13.94 24.78 -0.80
CA GLU A 24 13.18 23.77 -1.52
C GLU A 24 13.55 22.36 -1.09
N VAL A 25 14.81 22.11 -0.70
CA VAL A 25 15.26 20.81 -0.22
C VAL A 25 14.40 20.34 0.96
N GLY A 26 14.20 21.23 1.95
CA GLY A 26 13.36 20.93 3.12
C GLY A 26 11.88 20.77 2.78
N ARG A 27 11.34 21.63 1.91
CA ARG A 27 9.95 21.56 1.45
C ARG A 27 9.66 20.24 0.74
N LEU A 28 10.51 19.85 -0.23
CA LEU A 28 10.36 18.60 -0.97
C LEU A 28 10.64 17.37 -0.08
N ALA A 29 11.51 17.48 0.92
CA ALA A 29 11.68 16.44 1.94
C ALA A 29 10.37 16.19 2.71
N GLY A 30 9.68 17.25 3.15
CA GLY A 30 8.36 17.11 3.79
C GLY A 30 7.32 16.47 2.86
N LEU A 31 7.27 16.91 1.61
CA LEU A 31 6.35 16.35 0.61
C LEU A 31 6.67 14.89 0.27
N SER A 32 7.94 14.51 0.19
CA SER A 32 8.37 13.14 -0.09
C SER A 32 8.02 12.17 1.05
N ARG A 33 8.04 12.61 2.33
CA ARG A 33 7.56 11.83 3.47
C ARG A 33 6.07 11.53 3.36
N LEU A 34 5.26 12.55 3.05
CA LEU A 34 3.81 12.39 2.87
C LEU A 34 3.46 11.44 1.71
N ASN A 35 4.32 11.37 0.72
CA ASN A 35 4.13 10.57 -0.50
C ASN A 35 4.86 9.22 -0.49
N LYS A 36 5.43 8.80 0.65
CA LYS A 36 6.17 7.54 0.84
C LYS A 36 7.36 7.33 -0.14
N VAL A 37 7.97 8.39 -0.61
CA VAL A 37 9.14 8.37 -1.50
C VAL A 37 10.37 9.02 -0.86
N TYR A 38 10.39 9.11 0.48
CA TYR A 38 11.41 9.87 1.20
C TYR A 38 12.81 9.30 1.06
N LEU A 39 12.98 7.98 1.19
CA LEU A 39 14.28 7.33 1.00
C LEU A 39 14.83 7.59 -0.41
N ALA A 40 14.00 7.38 -1.45
CA ALA A 40 14.37 7.64 -2.82
C ALA A 40 14.75 9.12 -3.06
N TYR A 41 14.01 10.06 -2.43
CA TYR A 41 14.34 11.48 -2.47
C TYR A 41 15.69 11.78 -1.83
N LEU A 42 15.95 11.29 -0.61
CA LEU A 42 17.22 11.53 0.11
C LEU A 42 18.44 11.02 -0.67
N ARG A 43 18.31 9.88 -1.33
CA ARG A 43 19.37 9.32 -2.20
C ARG A 43 19.72 10.23 -3.39
N ARG A 44 18.74 11.04 -3.86
CA ARG A 44 18.93 11.96 -5.01
C ARG A 44 19.53 13.29 -4.63
N VAL A 45 19.15 13.86 -3.48
CA VAL A 45 19.48 15.25 -3.14
C VAL A 45 20.79 15.43 -2.35
N ARG A 46 21.58 14.37 -2.09
CA ARG A 46 22.74 14.45 -1.18
C ARG A 46 22.38 15.21 0.10
N SER A 47 21.33 14.75 0.76
CA SER A 47 20.81 15.33 2.02
C SER A 47 21.92 15.42 3.09
N PRO A 48 21.79 16.29 4.10
CA PRO A 48 22.69 16.28 5.26
C PRO A 48 22.87 14.85 5.76
N GLU A 49 24.13 14.43 5.99
CA GLU A 49 24.53 13.03 6.20
C GLU A 49 23.69 12.27 7.25
N GLY A 50 23.14 12.96 8.24
CA GLY A 50 22.35 12.36 9.31
C GLY A 50 20.97 11.85 8.91
N GLU A 51 20.25 12.50 7.98
CA GLU A 51 18.89 12.09 7.60
C GLU A 51 18.91 10.86 6.69
N LEU A 52 19.75 10.87 5.67
CA LEU A 52 19.93 9.72 4.79
C LEU A 52 20.35 8.48 5.58
N SER A 53 21.40 8.62 6.41
CA SER A 53 21.90 7.52 7.24
C SER A 53 20.84 6.94 8.20
N ARG A 54 19.96 7.79 8.73
CA ARG A 54 18.84 7.34 9.57
C ARG A 54 17.82 6.54 8.77
N GLU A 55 17.44 7.03 7.60
CA GLU A 55 16.42 6.37 6.77
C GLU A 55 16.98 5.08 6.15
N GLU A 56 18.26 5.03 5.79
CA GLU A 56 18.96 3.81 5.36
C GLU A 56 19.01 2.75 6.47
N ARG A 57 19.25 3.15 7.73
CA ARG A 57 19.18 2.20 8.86
C ARG A 57 17.75 1.67 9.06
N ARG A 58 16.71 2.54 8.93
CA ARG A 58 15.30 2.11 9.00
C ARG A 58 14.98 1.12 7.88
N TYR A 59 15.42 1.40 6.66
CA TYR A 59 15.21 0.52 5.50
C TYR A 59 15.88 -0.84 5.71
N ARG A 60 17.14 -0.87 6.12
CA ARG A 60 17.85 -2.13 6.42
C ARG A 60 17.14 -2.92 7.52
N TRP A 61 16.78 -2.27 8.61
CA TRP A 61 16.04 -2.91 9.70
C TRP A 61 14.72 -3.49 9.24
N PHE A 62 13.97 -2.77 8.39
CA PHE A 62 12.73 -3.24 7.80
C PHE A 62 12.97 -4.49 6.93
N MET A 63 14.00 -4.47 6.08
CA MET A 63 14.35 -5.60 5.21
C MET A 63 14.83 -6.82 5.99
N GLU A 64 15.65 -6.65 7.01
CA GLU A 64 16.13 -7.73 7.89
C GLU A 64 14.96 -8.42 8.60
N ASN A 65 14.04 -7.67 9.18
CA ASN A 65 12.85 -8.25 9.81
C ASN A 65 11.93 -8.92 8.78
N THR A 66 11.81 -8.37 7.57
CA THR A 66 11.05 -9.00 6.49
C THR A 66 11.64 -10.37 6.11
N VAL A 67 12.97 -10.47 6.02
CA VAL A 67 13.66 -11.77 5.77
C VAL A 67 13.33 -12.79 6.86
N GLU A 68 13.32 -12.39 8.13
CA GLU A 68 12.95 -13.30 9.23
C GLU A 68 11.51 -13.77 9.12
N VAL A 69 10.57 -12.88 8.78
CA VAL A 69 9.16 -13.23 8.53
C VAL A 69 9.05 -14.21 7.36
N VAL A 70 9.73 -13.95 6.25
CA VAL A 70 9.74 -14.83 5.07
C VAL A 70 10.25 -16.22 5.45
N ARG A 71 11.33 -16.30 6.23
CA ARG A 71 11.86 -17.59 6.73
C ARG A 71 10.85 -18.33 7.60
N ALA A 72 10.22 -17.61 8.54
CA ALA A 72 9.23 -18.22 9.43
C ALA A 72 7.99 -18.75 8.67
N LEU A 73 7.60 -18.05 7.59
CA LEU A 73 6.47 -18.44 6.74
C LEU A 73 6.85 -19.47 5.67
N GLY A 74 8.09 -19.94 5.63
CA GLY A 74 8.55 -20.93 4.66
C GLY A 74 7.68 -22.19 4.65
N GLY A 75 7.30 -22.66 3.44
CA GLY A 75 6.42 -23.79 3.25
C GLY A 75 4.92 -23.53 3.47
N LEU A 76 4.53 -22.29 3.80
CA LEU A 76 3.13 -21.87 3.88
C LEU A 76 2.68 -21.21 2.57
N ASP A 77 1.36 -21.16 2.38
CA ASP A 77 0.74 -20.46 1.27
C ASP A 77 0.57 -18.98 1.64
N TYR A 78 1.51 -18.12 1.17
CA TYR A 78 1.53 -16.69 1.43
C TYR A 78 2.04 -15.89 0.23
N ALA A 79 1.79 -14.59 0.24
CA ALA A 79 2.46 -13.60 -0.62
C ALA A 79 2.62 -12.27 0.12
N LEU A 80 3.77 -11.64 0.01
CA LEU A 80 3.93 -10.24 0.38
C LEU A 80 3.13 -9.38 -0.60
N PHE A 81 2.38 -8.40 -0.12
CA PHE A 81 1.64 -7.48 -0.98
C PHE A 81 1.78 -6.04 -0.46
N LYS A 82 1.62 -5.08 -1.35
CA LYS A 82 2.02 -3.68 -1.14
C LYS A 82 3.51 -3.52 -0.80
N PHE A 83 4.29 -4.56 -0.99
CA PHE A 83 5.71 -4.64 -0.64
C PHE A 83 6.61 -4.22 -1.81
N ARG A 84 6.39 -4.80 -2.98
CA ARG A 84 7.19 -4.50 -4.17
C ARG A 84 6.78 -3.16 -4.76
N ARG A 85 7.77 -2.27 -4.96
CA ARG A 85 7.56 -0.94 -5.52
C ARG A 85 8.69 -0.59 -6.48
N PRO A 86 8.45 0.25 -7.50
CA PRO A 86 9.50 0.67 -8.45
C PRO A 86 10.55 1.59 -7.83
N VAL A 87 10.28 2.15 -6.65
CA VAL A 87 11.23 2.95 -5.86
C VAL A 87 11.29 2.42 -4.43
N GLU A 88 12.48 2.46 -3.84
CA GLU A 88 12.66 2.01 -2.47
C GLU A 88 11.97 2.96 -1.49
N HIS A 89 11.24 2.37 -0.58
CA HIS A 89 10.53 3.06 0.48
C HIS A 89 10.61 2.27 1.78
N VAL A 90 10.45 2.94 2.90
CA VAL A 90 10.31 2.30 4.21
C VAL A 90 8.84 2.23 4.55
N SER A 91 8.30 1.02 4.69
CA SER A 91 6.92 0.83 5.16
C SER A 91 6.86 0.92 6.69
N VAL A 92 5.66 1.13 7.21
CA VAL A 92 5.37 1.12 8.67
C VAL A 92 5.09 -0.30 9.14
N ASP A 93 4.52 -1.12 8.28
CA ASP A 93 4.06 -2.49 8.48
C ASP A 93 4.45 -3.37 7.30
N LEU A 94 4.49 -4.67 7.53
CA LEU A 94 4.64 -5.68 6.50
C LEU A 94 3.29 -6.34 6.26
N ASP A 95 2.70 -6.09 5.11
CA ASP A 95 1.45 -6.72 4.69
C ASP A 95 1.72 -8.08 4.04
N VAL A 96 1.13 -9.13 4.60
CA VAL A 96 1.25 -10.52 4.12
C VAL A 96 -0.13 -11.09 3.86
N LEU A 97 -0.38 -11.50 2.65
CA LEU A 97 -1.57 -12.26 2.27
C LEU A 97 -1.31 -13.75 2.54
N VAL A 98 -2.22 -14.42 3.23
CA VAL A 98 -2.10 -15.85 3.57
C VAL A 98 -3.37 -16.60 3.19
N GLY A 99 -3.21 -17.84 2.77
CA GLY A 99 -4.36 -18.71 2.52
C GLY A 99 -5.21 -18.89 3.78
N GLY A 100 -6.54 -18.85 3.66
CA GLY A 100 -7.45 -18.87 4.81
C GLY A 100 -7.22 -20.06 5.74
N GLY A 101 -6.91 -21.26 5.21
CA GLY A 101 -6.54 -22.45 5.97
C GLY A 101 -5.15 -22.41 6.62
N CYS A 102 -4.33 -21.40 6.32
CA CYS A 102 -2.96 -21.28 6.79
C CYS A 102 -2.77 -20.26 7.92
N VAL A 103 -3.77 -19.43 8.24
CA VAL A 103 -3.65 -18.34 9.23
C VAL A 103 -3.14 -18.82 10.58
N GLY A 104 -3.73 -19.87 11.13
CA GLY A 104 -3.31 -20.42 12.43
C GLY A 104 -1.85 -20.89 12.43
N ARG A 105 -1.42 -21.54 11.35
CA ARG A 105 -0.01 -21.95 11.15
C ARG A 105 0.92 -20.76 11.00
N ALA A 106 0.52 -19.73 10.22
CA ALA A 106 1.30 -18.52 10.04
C ALA A 106 1.47 -17.75 11.37
N VAL A 107 0.39 -17.61 12.15
CA VAL A 107 0.44 -17.02 13.49
C VAL A 107 1.37 -17.84 14.41
N GLY A 108 1.26 -19.18 14.42
CA GLY A 108 2.13 -20.06 15.20
C GLY A 108 3.61 -19.91 14.82
N ALA A 109 3.90 -19.88 13.51
CA ALA A 109 5.25 -19.70 12.99
C ALA A 109 5.86 -18.34 13.37
N LEU A 110 5.08 -17.26 13.30
CA LEU A 110 5.56 -15.95 13.74
C LEU A 110 5.74 -15.87 15.26
N LYS A 111 4.86 -16.50 16.04
CA LYS A 111 5.03 -16.59 17.49
C LYS A 111 6.30 -17.32 17.88
N SER A 112 6.67 -18.40 17.18
CA SER A 112 7.91 -19.15 17.48
C SER A 112 9.19 -18.33 17.29
N VAL A 113 9.13 -17.23 16.51
CA VAL A 113 10.23 -16.27 16.33
C VAL A 113 10.01 -14.97 17.11
N GLY A 114 9.13 -14.97 18.11
CA GLY A 114 8.96 -13.92 19.11
C GLY A 114 7.95 -12.81 18.75
N PHE A 115 7.09 -13.00 17.75
CA PHE A 115 5.97 -12.08 17.50
C PHE A 115 4.81 -12.37 18.47
N GLU A 116 4.10 -11.31 18.86
CA GLU A 116 2.90 -11.35 19.67
C GLU A 116 1.70 -10.83 18.89
N VAL A 117 0.53 -11.44 19.09
CA VAL A 117 -0.72 -10.96 18.47
C VAL A 117 -1.18 -9.72 19.21
N VAL A 118 -1.33 -8.60 18.45
CA VAL A 118 -1.79 -7.32 18.98
C VAL A 118 -3.26 -7.09 18.68
N VAL A 119 -3.70 -7.47 17.45
CA VAL A 119 -5.09 -7.32 17.00
C VAL A 119 -5.49 -8.57 16.24
N SER A 120 -6.72 -9.02 16.46
CA SER A 120 -7.35 -10.08 15.67
C SER A 120 -8.72 -9.61 15.19
N GLU A 121 -8.87 -9.51 13.88
CA GLU A 121 -10.09 -9.12 13.18
C GLU A 121 -10.51 -10.23 12.19
N PRO A 122 -11.73 -10.21 11.65
CA PRO A 122 -12.22 -11.30 10.80
C PRO A 122 -11.33 -11.65 9.60
N TYR A 123 -10.63 -10.65 9.04
CA TYR A 123 -9.82 -10.83 7.83
C TYR A 123 -8.34 -10.45 8.03
N THR A 124 -7.94 -10.03 9.23
CA THR A 124 -6.59 -9.55 9.49
C THR A 124 -6.16 -9.94 10.91
N VAL A 125 -4.95 -10.47 11.05
CA VAL A 125 -4.28 -10.65 12.34
C VAL A 125 -3.02 -9.81 12.33
N THR A 126 -2.95 -8.82 13.23
CA THR A 126 -1.76 -7.98 13.41
C THR A 126 -0.87 -8.58 14.48
N LEU A 127 0.39 -8.81 14.15
CA LEU A 127 1.42 -9.23 15.10
C LEU A 127 2.51 -8.16 15.18
N SER A 128 3.16 -8.08 16.34
CA SER A 128 4.27 -7.14 16.54
C SER A 128 5.41 -7.78 17.31
N ARG A 129 6.63 -7.34 16.98
CA ARG A 129 7.86 -7.71 17.70
C ARG A 129 8.82 -6.52 17.65
N ARG A 130 9.24 -6.00 18.81
CA ARG A 130 10.21 -4.90 18.92
C ARG A 130 9.91 -3.69 18.03
N GLY A 131 8.61 -3.36 17.87
CA GLY A 131 8.15 -2.26 17.02
C GLY A 131 8.01 -2.59 15.53
N PHE A 132 8.39 -3.79 15.08
CA PHE A 132 8.08 -4.27 13.74
C PHE A 132 6.70 -4.91 13.71
N THR A 133 5.85 -4.46 12.80
CA THR A 133 4.46 -4.92 12.68
C THR A 133 4.28 -5.75 11.42
N VAL A 134 3.57 -6.87 11.56
CA VAL A 134 3.17 -7.74 10.46
C VAL A 134 1.65 -7.85 10.47
N ASP A 135 1.01 -7.51 9.37
CA ASP A 135 -0.41 -7.71 9.14
C ASP A 135 -0.63 -8.93 8.24
N LEU A 136 -1.15 -10.01 8.83
CA LEU A 136 -1.56 -11.21 8.09
C LEU A 136 -3.01 -11.03 7.60
N TYR A 137 -3.20 -10.93 6.30
CA TYR A 137 -4.51 -10.80 5.66
C TYR A 137 -4.96 -12.13 5.05
N THR A 138 -6.20 -12.51 5.28
CA THR A 138 -6.88 -13.51 4.43
C THR A 138 -7.60 -12.83 3.26
N GLN A 139 -8.06 -11.59 3.48
CA GLN A 139 -8.76 -10.78 2.52
C GLN A 139 -8.36 -9.32 2.68
N PRO A 140 -7.95 -8.60 1.62
CA PRO A 140 -7.83 -7.15 1.66
C PRO A 140 -9.18 -6.53 2.01
N SER A 141 -9.27 -5.92 3.19
CA SER A 141 -10.53 -5.41 3.75
C SER A 141 -10.37 -4.05 4.41
N PHE A 142 -11.48 -3.35 4.56
CA PHE A 142 -11.61 -2.12 5.31
C PHE A 142 -12.90 -2.13 6.13
N ALA A 143 -12.80 -1.85 7.42
CA ALA A 143 -13.96 -1.90 8.33
C ALA A 143 -14.78 -3.19 8.16
N TRP A 144 -14.09 -4.34 8.06
CA TRP A 144 -14.63 -5.67 7.83
C TRP A 144 -15.39 -5.85 6.51
N THR A 145 -15.24 -4.94 5.57
CA THR A 145 -15.74 -5.08 4.20
C THR A 145 -14.58 -5.49 3.30
N VAL A 146 -14.73 -6.61 2.60
CA VAL A 146 -13.73 -7.15 1.67
C VAL A 146 -13.82 -6.39 0.35
N TYR A 147 -12.73 -5.72 -0.06
CA TYR A 147 -12.68 -4.97 -1.31
C TYR A 147 -11.89 -5.63 -2.43
N LEU A 148 -11.12 -6.69 -2.14
CA LEU A 148 -10.46 -7.55 -3.11
C LEU A 148 -10.51 -9.01 -2.65
N ASP A 149 -10.58 -9.93 -3.60
CA ASP A 149 -10.49 -11.37 -3.36
C ASP A 149 -9.04 -11.77 -3.11
N GLY A 150 -8.69 -11.94 -1.81
CA GLY A 150 -7.35 -12.32 -1.39
C GLY A 150 -6.97 -13.73 -1.81
N GLY A 151 -7.94 -14.65 -1.83
CA GLY A 151 -7.70 -16.03 -2.26
C GLY A 151 -7.34 -16.11 -3.75
N ARG A 152 -7.99 -15.31 -4.57
CA ARG A 152 -7.69 -15.20 -6.00
C ARG A 152 -6.33 -14.53 -6.24
N LEU A 153 -6.05 -13.43 -5.55
CA LEU A 153 -4.73 -12.78 -5.59
C LEU A 153 -3.60 -13.75 -5.27
N LEU A 154 -3.75 -14.54 -4.21
CA LEU A 154 -2.74 -15.48 -3.76
C LEU A 154 -2.54 -16.65 -4.74
N ARG A 155 -3.63 -17.17 -5.31
CA ARG A 155 -3.60 -18.33 -6.21
C ARG A 155 -3.13 -18.00 -7.61
N ASP A 156 -3.62 -16.87 -8.18
CA ASP A 156 -3.52 -16.60 -9.62
C ASP A 156 -2.50 -15.48 -9.94
N HIS A 157 -2.13 -14.66 -8.94
CA HIS A 157 -1.28 -13.47 -9.13
C HIS A 157 -0.07 -13.41 -8.20
N ARG A 158 0.37 -14.57 -7.69
CA ARG A 158 1.60 -14.71 -6.91
C ARG A 158 2.77 -15.06 -7.82
N GLU A 159 3.94 -14.50 -7.53
CA GLU A 159 5.20 -14.89 -8.16
C GLU A 159 6.32 -15.02 -7.12
N GLU A 160 7.31 -15.84 -7.44
CA GLU A 160 8.53 -15.99 -6.63
C GLU A 160 9.50 -14.85 -6.92
N PHE A 161 10.17 -14.37 -5.89
CA PHE A 161 11.27 -13.43 -6.00
C PHE A 161 12.29 -13.67 -4.86
N GLU A 162 13.46 -13.04 -4.97
CA GLU A 162 14.51 -13.16 -3.97
C GLU A 162 14.55 -11.94 -3.06
N ILE A 163 14.72 -12.16 -1.75
CA ILE A 163 14.96 -11.14 -0.74
C ILE A 163 16.04 -11.60 0.23
N GLY A 164 17.16 -10.87 0.32
CA GLY A 164 18.25 -11.20 1.23
C GLY A 164 18.81 -12.61 1.06
N GLY A 165 18.86 -13.12 -0.16
CA GLY A 165 19.32 -14.48 -0.48
C GLY A 165 18.28 -15.58 -0.19
N PHE A 166 17.03 -15.22 0.13
CA PHE A 166 15.93 -16.16 0.38
C PHE A 166 14.85 -16.05 -0.65
N ARG A 167 14.27 -17.20 -1.02
CA ARG A 167 13.06 -17.24 -1.83
C ARG A 167 11.87 -16.71 -1.03
N ALA A 168 11.16 -15.77 -1.62
CA ALA A 168 9.93 -15.19 -1.10
C ALA A 168 8.84 -15.21 -2.16
N TYR A 169 7.60 -15.13 -1.71
CA TYR A 169 6.47 -14.95 -2.60
C TYR A 169 5.89 -13.55 -2.43
N GLY A 170 5.60 -12.90 -3.55
CA GLY A 170 4.93 -11.61 -3.60
C GLY A 170 3.91 -11.59 -4.71
N LEU A 171 3.13 -10.53 -4.78
CA LEU A 171 2.22 -10.35 -5.91
C LEU A 171 3.00 -9.94 -7.16
N THR A 172 2.47 -10.29 -8.32
CA THR A 172 2.99 -9.81 -9.62
C THR A 172 2.92 -8.28 -9.66
N ARG A 173 3.76 -7.65 -10.47
CA ARG A 173 3.82 -6.17 -10.60
C ARG A 173 2.47 -5.59 -10.97
N GLU A 174 1.76 -6.24 -11.89
CA GLU A 174 0.42 -5.82 -12.32
C GLU A 174 -0.62 -5.95 -11.20
N ALA A 175 -0.56 -7.01 -10.40
CA ALA A 175 -1.44 -7.18 -9.25
C ALA A 175 -1.15 -6.13 -8.16
N GLU A 176 0.12 -5.75 -7.93
CA GLU A 176 0.48 -4.66 -7.02
C GLU A 176 -0.14 -3.32 -7.44
N VAL A 177 -0.23 -3.01 -8.74
CA VAL A 177 -0.95 -1.82 -9.24
C VAL A 177 -2.44 -1.89 -8.89
N VAL A 178 -3.09 -3.04 -9.13
CA VAL A 178 -4.52 -3.20 -8.81
C VAL A 178 -4.77 -3.10 -7.30
N VAL A 179 -3.89 -3.68 -6.49
CA VAL A 179 -3.96 -3.56 -5.02
C VAL A 179 -3.77 -2.11 -4.58
N ALA A 180 -2.79 -1.38 -5.14
CA ALA A 180 -2.58 0.04 -4.84
C ALA A 180 -3.83 0.87 -5.20
N ALA A 181 -4.43 0.63 -6.37
CA ALA A 181 -5.64 1.31 -6.81
C ALA A 181 -6.83 1.03 -5.87
N ALA A 182 -7.08 -0.23 -5.56
CA ALA A 182 -8.17 -0.63 -4.67
C ALA A 182 -7.96 -0.08 -3.25
N HIS A 183 -6.72 -0.10 -2.75
CA HIS A 183 -6.37 0.47 -1.45
C HIS A 183 -6.58 1.99 -1.40
N ALA A 184 -6.13 2.73 -2.43
CA ALA A 184 -6.31 4.17 -2.52
C ALA A 184 -7.79 4.56 -2.59
N VAL A 185 -8.63 3.80 -3.31
CA VAL A 185 -10.04 4.15 -3.55
C VAL A 185 -10.97 3.61 -2.46
N TYR A 186 -10.82 2.34 -2.03
CA TYR A 186 -11.77 1.68 -1.12
C TYR A 186 -11.34 1.70 0.36
N LYS A 187 -10.11 2.14 0.67
CA LYS A 187 -9.64 2.16 2.06
C LYS A 187 -9.18 3.54 2.51
N GLU A 188 -8.29 4.19 1.78
CA GLU A 188 -7.63 5.41 2.23
C GLU A 188 -8.22 6.69 1.65
N HIS A 189 -8.89 6.62 0.51
CA HIS A 189 -9.48 7.74 -0.23
C HIS A 189 -8.46 8.82 -0.60
N VAL A 190 -7.19 8.42 -0.71
CA VAL A 190 -6.04 9.27 -1.00
C VAL A 190 -5.12 8.56 -1.99
N VAL A 191 -4.61 9.30 -2.97
CA VAL A 191 -3.60 8.84 -3.94
C VAL A 191 -2.26 9.48 -3.60
N LEU A 192 -1.24 8.66 -3.41
CA LEU A 192 0.13 9.09 -3.13
C LEU A 192 0.97 9.09 -4.42
N LEU A 193 2.06 9.85 -4.43
CA LEU A 193 3.01 9.81 -5.54
C LEU A 193 3.62 8.42 -5.73
N LEU A 194 3.85 7.65 -4.63
CA LEU A 194 4.29 6.26 -4.72
C LEU A 194 3.30 5.38 -5.51
N ASP A 195 1.99 5.57 -5.31
CA ASP A 195 0.97 4.84 -6.06
C ASP A 195 1.01 5.19 -7.53
N CYS A 196 1.20 6.48 -7.84
CA CYS A 196 1.32 6.95 -9.22
C CYS A 196 2.57 6.44 -9.91
N ILE A 197 3.74 6.48 -9.26
CA ILE A 197 4.98 5.90 -9.81
C ILE A 197 4.78 4.40 -10.06
N THR A 198 4.13 3.68 -9.14
CA THR A 198 3.82 2.27 -9.31
C THR A 198 2.92 2.03 -10.53
N ALA A 199 1.86 2.85 -10.67
CA ALA A 199 0.94 2.75 -11.78
C ALA A 199 1.60 3.09 -13.13
N TRP A 200 2.37 4.18 -13.21
CA TRP A 200 3.06 4.56 -14.46
C TRP A 200 4.10 3.53 -14.91
N THR A 201 4.77 2.87 -13.95
CA THR A 201 5.84 1.92 -14.26
C THR A 201 5.31 0.55 -14.66
N TRP A 202 4.20 0.10 -14.07
CA TRP A 202 3.77 -1.30 -14.17
C TRP A 202 2.40 -1.53 -14.79
N THR A 203 1.64 -0.47 -15.13
CA THR A 203 0.34 -0.65 -15.81
C THR A 203 0.53 -1.10 -17.26
N ASN A 204 -0.13 -2.18 -17.63
CA ASN A 204 -0.20 -2.72 -18.98
C ASN A 204 -1.56 -3.41 -19.22
N LYS A 205 -1.74 -4.10 -20.34
CA LYS A 205 -3.00 -4.82 -20.66
C LYS A 205 -3.37 -5.86 -19.61
N ARG A 206 -2.38 -6.57 -19.05
CA ARG A 206 -2.61 -7.58 -17.99
C ARG A 206 -3.14 -6.94 -16.71
N THR A 207 -2.67 -5.74 -16.35
CA THR A 207 -3.19 -4.98 -15.20
C THR A 207 -4.70 -4.75 -15.31
N TRP A 208 -5.20 -4.37 -16.49
CA TRP A 208 -6.63 -4.20 -16.74
C TRP A 208 -7.40 -5.52 -16.65
N GLY A 209 -6.82 -6.61 -17.17
CA GLY A 209 -7.38 -7.96 -17.02
C GLY A 209 -7.58 -8.35 -15.56
N ILE A 210 -6.54 -8.18 -14.74
CA ILE A 210 -6.59 -8.43 -13.29
C ILE A 210 -7.60 -7.52 -12.59
N ALA A 211 -7.65 -6.25 -12.97
CA ALA A 211 -8.59 -5.31 -12.39
C ALA A 211 -10.06 -5.66 -12.70
N LEU A 212 -10.35 -6.16 -13.90
CA LEU A 212 -11.67 -6.68 -14.28
C LEU A 212 -12.01 -7.96 -13.50
N GLU A 213 -11.08 -8.90 -13.44
CA GLU A 213 -11.21 -10.16 -12.71
C GLU A 213 -11.51 -9.94 -11.23
N LEU A 214 -10.78 -9.02 -10.58
CA LEU A 214 -10.94 -8.69 -9.17
C LEU A 214 -12.05 -7.64 -8.91
N ARG A 215 -12.84 -7.28 -9.92
CA ARG A 215 -13.88 -6.25 -9.81
C ARG A 215 -13.35 -4.90 -9.26
N ALA A 216 -12.12 -4.55 -9.62
CA ALA A 216 -11.42 -3.34 -9.17
C ALA A 216 -11.11 -2.35 -10.33
N TRP A 217 -11.67 -2.57 -11.53
CA TRP A 217 -11.40 -1.77 -12.72
C TRP A 217 -11.70 -0.29 -12.52
N ARG A 218 -12.79 0.06 -11.78
CA ARG A 218 -13.10 1.45 -11.46
C ARG A 218 -12.04 2.09 -10.56
N ALA A 219 -11.53 1.36 -9.58
CA ALA A 219 -10.45 1.85 -8.73
C ALA A 219 -9.18 2.11 -9.54
N LEU A 220 -8.83 1.23 -10.48
CA LEU A 220 -7.70 1.43 -11.38
C LEU A 220 -7.90 2.67 -12.27
N GLU A 221 -9.07 2.84 -12.85
CA GLU A 221 -9.39 4.00 -13.68
C GLU A 221 -9.25 5.32 -12.90
N GLU A 222 -9.80 5.39 -11.69
CA GLU A 222 -9.73 6.60 -10.84
C GLU A 222 -8.30 6.87 -10.34
N LEU A 223 -7.52 5.83 -10.04
CA LEU A 223 -6.09 5.98 -9.74
C LEU A 223 -5.35 6.60 -10.92
N LEU A 224 -5.51 6.05 -12.13
CA LEU A 224 -4.83 6.52 -13.33
C LEU A 224 -5.22 7.96 -13.70
N LYS A 225 -6.51 8.32 -13.55
CA LYS A 225 -6.98 9.71 -13.73
C LYS A 225 -6.30 10.67 -12.75
N ALA A 226 -6.28 10.31 -11.45
CA ALA A 226 -5.62 11.11 -10.43
C ALA A 226 -4.12 11.27 -10.71
N CYS A 227 -3.45 10.18 -11.09
CA CYS A 227 -2.02 10.19 -11.41
C CYS A 227 -1.72 11.06 -12.65
N ASN A 228 -2.58 11.06 -13.67
CA ASN A 228 -2.41 11.95 -14.82
C ASN A 228 -2.56 13.43 -14.42
N MET A 229 -3.58 13.78 -13.63
CA MET A 229 -3.73 15.15 -13.11
C MET A 229 -2.51 15.60 -12.27
N ILE A 230 -1.94 14.70 -11.46
CA ILE A 230 -0.73 14.96 -10.68
C ILE A 230 0.47 15.21 -11.62
N ARG A 231 0.66 14.37 -12.63
CA ARG A 231 1.77 14.51 -13.60
C ARG A 231 1.70 15.79 -14.41
N GLU A 232 0.49 16.21 -14.75
CA GLU A 232 0.23 17.46 -15.49
C GLU A 232 0.30 18.71 -14.60
N GLY A 233 0.49 18.54 -13.28
CA GLY A 233 0.56 19.64 -12.32
C GLY A 233 -0.80 20.29 -12.01
N LEU A 234 -1.91 19.66 -12.39
CA LEU A 234 -3.27 20.15 -12.12
C LEU A 234 -3.67 20.00 -10.64
N VAL A 235 -3.09 19.02 -9.95
CA VAL A 235 -3.28 18.76 -8.52
C VAL A 235 -1.98 18.29 -7.87
N GLU A 236 -1.87 18.46 -6.57
CA GLU A 236 -0.72 17.95 -5.79
C GLU A 236 -1.03 16.60 -5.13
N ALA A 237 0.00 15.74 -4.99
CA ALA A 237 -0.05 14.55 -4.14
C ALA A 237 0.53 14.88 -2.75
N PRO A 238 -0.05 14.32 -1.65
CA PRO A 238 -1.17 13.38 -1.60
C PRO A 238 -2.49 13.98 -2.08
N TYR A 239 -3.15 13.33 -3.04
CA TYR A 239 -4.41 13.81 -3.61
C TYR A 239 -5.60 13.11 -2.97
N LYS A 240 -6.46 13.84 -2.27
CA LYS A 240 -7.72 13.33 -1.73
C LYS A 240 -8.75 13.17 -2.83
N LEU A 241 -9.29 11.95 -2.95
CA LEU A 241 -10.37 11.67 -3.89
C LEU A 241 -11.64 12.45 -3.50
N LYS A 242 -12.32 13.00 -4.50
CA LYS A 242 -13.56 13.74 -4.27
C LYS A 242 -14.68 12.79 -3.80
N PRO A 243 -15.57 13.21 -2.88
CA PRO A 243 -16.62 12.35 -2.34
C PRO A 243 -17.49 11.67 -3.39
N HIS A 244 -17.85 12.35 -4.47
CA HIS A 244 -18.66 11.78 -5.55
C HIS A 244 -17.91 10.66 -6.31
N VAL A 245 -16.58 10.74 -6.44
CA VAL A 245 -15.75 9.68 -7.06
C VAL A 245 -15.77 8.45 -6.18
N ILE A 246 -15.59 8.63 -4.87
CA ILE A 246 -15.65 7.55 -3.88
C ILE A 246 -17.03 6.89 -3.91
N LEU A 247 -18.09 7.68 -3.81
CA LEU A 247 -19.47 7.18 -3.82
C LEU A 247 -19.76 6.36 -5.09
N LYS A 248 -19.37 6.88 -6.26
CA LYS A 248 -19.54 6.19 -7.53
C LYS A 248 -18.80 4.84 -7.54
N ALA A 249 -17.53 4.84 -7.11
CA ALA A 249 -16.72 3.62 -7.07
C ALA A 249 -17.32 2.56 -6.11
N TYR A 250 -17.82 2.98 -4.95
CA TYR A 250 -18.50 2.08 -4.01
C TYR A 250 -19.82 1.54 -4.56
N THR A 251 -20.64 2.38 -5.19
CA THR A 251 -21.92 1.96 -5.79
C THR A 251 -21.68 0.93 -6.89
N GLU A 252 -20.74 1.18 -7.81
CA GLU A 252 -20.43 0.23 -8.87
C GLU A 252 -19.87 -1.08 -8.32
N LYS A 253 -19.03 -1.00 -7.27
CA LYS A 253 -18.51 -2.19 -6.60
C LYS A 253 -19.63 -2.97 -5.89
N MET A 254 -20.56 -2.30 -5.22
CA MET A 254 -21.75 -2.92 -4.61
C MET A 254 -22.60 -3.69 -5.62
N ILE A 255 -22.78 -3.14 -6.81
CA ILE A 255 -23.55 -3.78 -7.88
C ILE A 255 -22.79 -4.97 -8.46
N GLY A 256 -21.51 -4.78 -8.78
CA GLY A 256 -20.71 -5.73 -9.55
C GLY A 256 -19.99 -6.80 -8.75
N ASP A 257 -19.82 -6.63 -7.41
CA ASP A 257 -19.05 -7.54 -6.57
C ASP A 257 -19.91 -8.17 -5.47
N PRO A 258 -20.28 -9.46 -5.59
CA PRO A 258 -21.11 -10.12 -4.59
C PRO A 258 -20.43 -10.25 -3.22
N VAL A 259 -19.09 -10.40 -3.16
CA VAL A 259 -18.35 -10.50 -1.89
C VAL A 259 -18.34 -9.16 -1.18
N PHE A 260 -18.06 -8.07 -1.91
CA PHE A 260 -18.13 -6.72 -1.36
C PHE A 260 -19.54 -6.43 -0.81
N ARG A 261 -20.60 -6.72 -1.60
CA ARG A 261 -21.98 -6.55 -1.19
C ARG A 261 -22.33 -7.36 0.06
N ALA A 262 -21.96 -8.63 0.11
CA ALA A 262 -22.25 -9.52 1.24
C ALA A 262 -21.50 -9.10 2.53
N THR A 263 -20.32 -8.47 2.41
CA THR A 263 -19.51 -8.06 3.56
C THR A 263 -19.74 -6.61 3.98
N THR A 264 -20.36 -5.77 3.15
CA THR A 264 -20.66 -4.35 3.48
C THR A 264 -21.48 -4.16 4.76
N PRO A 265 -22.48 -4.99 5.12
CA PRO A 265 -23.17 -4.88 6.41
C PRO A 265 -22.27 -4.99 7.62
N ASN A 266 -21.09 -5.64 7.50
CA ASN A 266 -20.10 -5.72 8.58
C ASN A 266 -19.51 -4.36 8.93
N MET A 267 -19.50 -3.40 7.98
CA MET A 267 -19.07 -2.03 8.25
C MET A 267 -19.93 -1.36 9.32
N LEU A 268 -21.24 -1.60 9.30
CA LEU A 268 -22.15 -1.08 10.32
C LEU A 268 -21.84 -1.68 11.69
N ARG A 269 -21.55 -2.99 11.75
CA ARG A 269 -21.12 -3.67 12.97
C ARG A 269 -19.78 -3.13 13.46
N TYR A 270 -18.82 -2.89 12.55
CA TYR A 270 -17.54 -2.28 12.88
C TYR A 270 -17.72 -0.88 13.47
N ILE A 271 -18.57 -0.03 12.87
CA ILE A 271 -18.84 1.34 13.35
C ILE A 271 -19.54 1.32 14.72
N ALA A 272 -20.42 0.34 14.97
CA ALA A 272 -21.10 0.19 16.26
C ALA A 272 -20.14 -0.19 17.42
N THR A 273 -18.93 -0.71 17.11
CA THR A 273 -17.89 -0.89 18.14
C THR A 273 -17.33 0.48 18.54
N CYS A 274 -17.48 0.90 19.82
CA CYS A 274 -17.25 2.27 20.33
C CYS A 274 -15.89 2.93 19.99
N ARG A 275 -14.89 2.19 19.54
CA ARG A 275 -13.57 2.71 19.14
C ARG A 275 -13.41 2.96 17.64
N ALA A 276 -14.31 2.46 16.81
CA ALA A 276 -14.17 2.46 15.36
C ALA A 276 -14.56 3.78 14.70
N GLY A 277 -15.59 4.45 15.17
CA GLY A 277 -16.03 5.74 14.63
C GLY A 277 -14.93 6.81 14.68
N ALA A 278 -14.22 6.90 15.80
CA ALA A 278 -13.08 7.82 15.96
C ALA A 278 -11.93 7.48 14.98
N ARG A 279 -11.65 6.20 14.72
CA ARG A 279 -10.62 5.76 13.77
C ARG A 279 -10.98 6.11 12.33
N ILE A 280 -12.25 5.95 11.94
CA ILE A 280 -12.74 6.33 10.59
C ILE A 280 -12.62 7.83 10.40
N LEU A 281 -13.09 8.65 11.36
CA LEU A 281 -12.98 10.10 11.31
C LEU A 281 -11.52 10.56 11.27
N ALA A 282 -10.62 9.94 12.04
CA ALA A 282 -9.20 10.22 11.99
C ALA A 282 -8.60 9.93 10.61
N ARG A 283 -9.01 8.84 9.93
CA ARG A 283 -8.57 8.52 8.57
C ARG A 283 -9.04 9.56 7.56
N LEU A 284 -10.30 9.98 7.61
CA LEU A 284 -10.82 11.01 6.71
C LEU A 284 -10.08 12.35 6.81
N ARG A 285 -9.44 12.63 7.97
CA ARG A 285 -8.63 13.83 8.22
C ARG A 285 -7.16 13.68 7.84
N ARG A 286 -6.66 12.46 7.66
CA ARG A 286 -5.25 12.22 7.31
C ARG A 286 -4.89 12.80 5.94
N ARG A 287 -3.65 13.30 5.83
CA ARG A 287 -3.06 13.76 4.56
C ARG A 287 -2.26 12.66 3.85
N SER A 288 -1.93 11.60 4.56
CA SER A 288 -1.17 10.43 4.06
C SER A 288 -1.50 9.21 4.91
N TYR A 289 -1.19 8.02 4.41
CA TYR A 289 -1.40 6.73 5.08
C TYR A 289 -0.10 5.91 5.20
#